data_2607abad432cdb979727d4ea7f878e66
#
_entry.id   2607abad432cdb979727d4ea7f878e66
#
_cell.length_a   1.000
_cell.length_b   1.000
_cell.length_c   1.000
_cell.angle_alpha   90.00
_cell.angle_beta   90.00
_cell.angle_gamma   90.00
#
_symmetry.space_group_name_H-M   'P 1'
#
loop_
_entity.id
_entity.type
_entity.pdbx_description
1 polymer ?
#
loop_
_entity_poly.entity_id
_entity_poly.type
_entity_poly.pdbx_seq_one_letter_code
_entity_poly.pdbx_strand_id
1 'polypeptide(L)'
;DANTNRSFRVFEMIYTELLKQYHSFISDSRLKGLSIRNLKIIDSSTIQLFSELLRGVGRNPKDGSRKKGGIKVHTMMDAFSGVAEFVRMTAAREHDRNFLYKLDLPANSWLVFDKAYNVYRQFSKWTAQRIWFVTRMKDNAVFHVTKVLVDRTKKKNAKGVLKEQYITIGVKGGAEAERLKLR
;
A
#
# COMPACT_ATOMS: atom_id res chain seq x y z
N ASP A 1 -4.40 14.10 33.60
CA ASP A 1 -4.70 12.74 33.22
C ASP A 1 -3.39 11.99 32.92
N ALA A 2 -3.21 10.82 33.57
CA ALA A 2 -1.97 10.02 33.45
C ALA A 2 -1.64 9.61 32.02
N ASN A 3 -2.64 9.48 31.14
CA ASN A 3 -2.46 9.12 29.73
C ASN A 3 -1.94 10.29 28.88
N THR A 4 -2.22 11.53 29.25
CA THR A 4 -1.78 12.71 28.50
C THR A 4 -0.28 12.93 28.60
N ASN A 5 0.33 12.47 29.68
CA ASN A 5 1.76 12.67 29.99
C ASN A 5 2.64 11.46 29.63
N ARG A 6 2.05 10.34 29.21
CA ARG A 6 2.82 9.15 28.81
C ARG A 6 3.19 9.20 27.33
N SER A 7 4.48 9.03 27.04
CA SER A 7 4.93 8.94 25.66
C SER A 7 4.37 7.66 25.02
N PHE A 8 3.76 7.78 23.84
CA PHE A 8 3.33 6.61 23.03
C PHE A 8 4.48 5.67 22.68
N ARG A 9 5.73 6.17 22.71
CA ARG A 9 6.94 5.38 22.43
C ARG A 9 7.11 4.18 23.35
N VAL A 10 6.62 4.25 24.58
CA VAL A 10 6.65 3.10 25.51
C VAL A 10 5.81 1.95 24.95
N PHE A 11 4.61 2.24 24.46
CA PHE A 11 3.74 1.23 23.88
C PHE A 11 4.28 0.71 22.54
N GLU A 12 4.87 1.58 21.73
CA GLU A 12 5.55 1.21 20.49
C GLU A 12 6.72 0.25 20.73
N MET A 13 7.53 0.53 21.74
CA MET A 13 8.64 -0.35 22.14
C MET A 13 8.15 -1.71 22.64
N ILE A 14 7.12 -1.72 23.51
CA ILE A 14 6.51 -2.97 23.99
C ILE A 14 5.96 -3.79 22.82
N TYR A 15 5.21 -3.15 21.94
CA TYR A 15 4.64 -3.81 20.76
C TYR A 15 5.73 -4.40 19.88
N THR A 16 6.76 -3.62 19.58
CA THR A 16 7.88 -4.07 18.74
C THR A 16 8.63 -5.24 19.36
N GLU A 17 8.82 -5.23 20.67
CA GLU A 17 9.49 -6.32 21.38
C GLU A 17 8.64 -7.59 21.40
N LEU A 18 7.34 -7.47 21.66
CA LEU A 18 6.42 -8.58 21.56
C LEU A 18 6.40 -9.20 20.16
N LEU A 19 6.44 -8.37 19.12
CA LEU A 19 6.52 -8.87 17.75
C LEU A 19 7.80 -9.69 17.52
N LYS A 20 8.95 -9.22 17.97
CA LYS A 20 10.21 -9.96 17.85
C LYS A 20 10.16 -11.31 18.55
N GLN A 21 9.60 -11.36 19.75
CA GLN A 21 9.52 -12.59 20.53
C GLN A 21 8.53 -13.59 19.97
N TYR A 22 7.39 -13.14 19.46
CA TYR A 22 6.28 -14.01 19.09
C TYR A 22 6.05 -14.16 17.59
N HIS A 23 6.83 -13.49 16.74
CA HIS A 23 6.67 -13.56 15.29
C HIS A 23 6.71 -15.00 14.74
N SER A 24 7.50 -15.88 15.31
CA SER A 24 7.58 -17.29 14.90
C SER A 24 6.33 -18.11 15.23
N PHE A 25 5.55 -17.70 16.22
CA PHE A 25 4.32 -18.38 16.64
C PHE A 25 3.08 -17.86 15.91
N ILE A 26 3.14 -16.61 15.41
CA ILE A 26 2.03 -15.95 14.73
C ILE A 26 2.21 -16.17 13.23
N SER A 27 1.83 -17.33 12.71
CA SER A 27 1.84 -17.60 11.28
C SER A 27 0.53 -18.21 10.80
N ASP A 28 0.00 -17.67 9.69
CA ASP A 28 -1.19 -18.23 9.06
C ASP A 28 -0.84 -19.49 8.27
N SER A 29 -1.32 -20.63 8.74
CA SER A 29 -1.09 -21.94 8.09
C SER A 29 -1.65 -22.03 6.67
N ARG A 30 -2.65 -21.22 6.31
CA ARG A 30 -3.27 -21.19 4.98
C ARG A 30 -2.31 -20.75 3.87
N LEU A 31 -1.26 -20.02 4.23
CA LEU A 31 -0.25 -19.51 3.29
C LEU A 31 0.98 -20.44 3.20
N LYS A 32 1.01 -21.54 3.95
CA LYS A 32 2.05 -22.56 3.86
C LYS A 32 1.97 -23.22 2.49
N GLY A 33 3.04 -23.15 1.72
CA GLY A 33 3.10 -23.70 0.35
C GLY A 33 3.20 -22.66 -0.75
N LEU A 34 3.05 -21.36 -0.45
CA LEU A 34 3.40 -20.32 -1.39
C LEU A 34 4.92 -20.17 -1.48
N SER A 35 5.44 -20.08 -2.70
CA SER A 35 6.86 -19.80 -2.93
C SER A 35 7.27 -18.38 -2.50
N ILE A 36 6.30 -17.52 -2.23
CA ILE A 36 6.48 -16.14 -1.78
C ILE A 36 6.66 -16.14 -0.26
N ARG A 37 7.82 -15.73 0.23
CA ARG A 37 8.13 -15.74 1.66
C ARG A 37 8.01 -14.39 2.36
N ASN A 38 8.01 -13.30 1.62
CA ASN A 38 8.03 -11.94 2.17
C ASN A 38 6.94 -11.10 1.50
N LEU A 39 5.68 -11.44 1.82
CA LEU A 39 4.51 -10.78 1.28
C LEU A 39 3.96 -9.78 2.30
N LYS A 40 3.91 -8.51 1.92
CA LYS A 40 3.38 -7.42 2.75
C LYS A 40 2.12 -6.84 2.14
N ILE A 41 1.16 -6.54 2.98
CA ILE A 41 -0.09 -5.86 2.61
C ILE A 41 -0.05 -4.45 3.17
N ILE A 42 -0.34 -3.47 2.32
CA ILE A 42 -0.39 -2.05 2.72
C ILE A 42 -1.81 -1.54 2.55
N ASP A 43 -2.34 -0.98 3.62
CA ASP A 43 -3.63 -0.30 3.61
C ASP A 43 -3.67 0.89 4.56
N SER A 44 -4.71 1.71 4.48
CA SER A 44 -4.93 2.83 5.38
C SER A 44 -6.36 2.89 5.86
N SER A 45 -6.51 3.14 7.15
CA SER A 45 -7.79 3.43 7.79
C SER A 45 -7.86 4.89 8.18
N THR A 46 -9.02 5.52 7.97
CA THR A 46 -9.25 6.90 8.39
C THR A 46 -10.10 6.92 9.64
N ILE A 47 -9.57 7.46 10.71
CA ILE A 47 -10.28 7.70 11.96
C ILE A 47 -10.82 9.13 11.89
N GLN A 48 -12.13 9.26 11.86
CA GLN A 48 -12.80 10.57 11.92
C GLN A 48 -12.86 11.04 13.37
N LEU A 49 -12.47 12.29 13.59
CA LEU A 49 -12.54 12.94 14.89
C LEU A 49 -13.74 13.88 14.94
N PHE A 50 -14.21 14.19 16.16
CA PHE A 50 -15.24 15.19 16.34
C PHE A 50 -14.83 16.53 15.71
N SER A 51 -15.81 17.28 15.21
CA SER A 51 -15.61 18.50 14.42
C SER A 51 -14.78 19.58 15.15
N GLU A 52 -14.69 19.49 16.46
CA GLU A 52 -13.95 20.45 17.30
C GLU A 52 -12.50 20.04 17.59
N LEU A 53 -12.18 18.75 17.41
CA LEU A 53 -10.83 18.23 17.62
C LEU A 53 -10.04 18.23 16.31
N LEU A 54 -8.83 18.75 16.35
CA LEU A 54 -7.84 18.72 15.26
C LEU A 54 -8.41 19.20 13.89
N ARG A 55 -9.14 20.32 13.88
CA ARG A 55 -9.75 20.90 12.66
C ARG A 55 -8.76 21.09 11.50
N GLY A 56 -7.49 21.32 11.80
CA GLY A 56 -6.43 21.52 10.82
C GLY A 56 -6.02 20.29 10.02
N VAL A 57 -6.31 19.07 10.49
CA VAL A 57 -5.82 17.79 9.91
C VAL A 57 -6.86 17.04 9.07
N GLY A 58 -8.12 17.51 9.04
CA GLY A 58 -9.18 16.88 8.27
C GLY A 58 -9.09 17.14 6.76
N ARG A 59 -9.76 16.31 5.97
CA ARG A 59 -9.94 16.52 4.53
C ARG A 59 -11.00 17.60 4.29
N ASN A 60 -10.84 18.43 3.28
CA ASN A 60 -11.88 19.34 2.83
C ASN A 60 -13.03 18.53 2.22
N PRO A 61 -14.28 18.67 2.73
CA PRO A 61 -15.41 18.02 2.12
C PRO A 61 -15.67 18.60 0.72
N LYS A 62 -16.15 17.75 -0.19
CA LYS A 62 -16.47 18.17 -1.56
C LYS A 62 -17.82 18.92 -1.63
N ASP A 63 -18.65 18.74 -0.62
CA ASP A 63 -20.00 19.29 -0.51
C ASP A 63 -20.09 20.65 0.19
N GLY A 64 -18.92 21.28 0.46
CA GLY A 64 -18.85 22.56 1.16
C GLY A 64 -19.17 22.50 2.66
N SER A 65 -19.41 21.32 3.22
CA SER A 65 -19.66 21.14 4.64
C SER A 65 -18.44 21.48 5.51
N ARG A 66 -18.62 21.63 6.82
CA ARG A 66 -17.52 21.93 7.75
C ARG A 66 -16.46 20.84 7.73
N LYS A 67 -15.21 21.25 7.62
CA LYS A 67 -14.04 20.38 7.67
C LYS A 67 -14.01 19.61 9.00
N LYS A 68 -14.10 18.28 8.91
CA LYS A 68 -13.98 17.39 10.06
C LYS A 68 -12.51 17.02 10.28
N GLY A 69 -12.07 17.01 11.54
CA GLY A 69 -10.77 16.48 11.91
C GLY A 69 -10.66 15.00 11.57
N GLY A 70 -9.49 14.53 11.23
CA GLY A 70 -9.27 13.11 10.99
C GLY A 70 -7.80 12.73 10.97
N ILE A 71 -7.53 11.52 11.42
CA ILE A 71 -6.22 10.89 11.40
C ILE A 71 -6.30 9.71 10.45
N LYS A 72 -5.31 9.58 9.59
CA LYS A 72 -5.13 8.41 8.75
C LYS A 72 -4.04 7.53 9.33
N VAL A 73 -4.35 6.26 9.51
CA VAL A 73 -3.42 5.23 9.99
C VAL A 73 -3.04 4.38 8.80
N HIS A 74 -1.81 4.49 8.34
CA HIS A 74 -1.24 3.62 7.33
C HIS A 74 -0.59 2.43 8.01
N THR A 75 -0.87 1.25 7.52
CA THR A 75 -0.37 0.00 8.10
C THR A 75 0.26 -0.86 7.01
N MET A 76 1.45 -1.38 7.28
CA MET A 76 2.05 -2.47 6.53
C MET A 76 2.04 -3.72 7.39
N MET A 77 1.38 -4.76 6.90
CA MET A 77 1.22 -6.03 7.58
C MET A 77 1.97 -7.13 6.86
N ASP A 78 2.57 -8.03 7.60
CA ASP A 78 3.02 -9.31 7.05
C ASP A 78 1.81 -10.20 6.75
N ALA A 79 1.71 -10.69 5.52
CA ALA A 79 0.55 -11.48 5.09
C ALA A 79 0.49 -12.88 5.72
N PHE A 80 1.63 -13.41 6.19
CA PHE A 80 1.70 -14.76 6.77
C PHE A 80 1.37 -14.77 8.26
N SER A 81 1.81 -13.75 8.98
CA SER A 81 1.54 -13.61 10.41
C SER A 81 0.31 -12.78 10.72
N GLY A 82 -0.14 -11.94 9.78
CA GLY A 82 -1.20 -10.96 10.02
C GLY A 82 -0.77 -9.80 10.95
N VAL A 83 0.53 -9.70 11.20
CA VAL A 83 1.09 -8.73 12.15
C VAL A 83 1.42 -7.42 11.45
N ALA A 84 1.07 -6.30 12.07
CA ALA A 84 1.45 -4.98 11.61
C ALA A 84 2.93 -4.71 11.95
N GLU A 85 3.78 -4.69 10.93
CA GLU A 85 5.22 -4.45 11.09
C GLU A 85 5.58 -2.96 11.05
N PHE A 86 4.78 -2.16 10.36
CA PHE A 86 5.00 -0.72 10.26
C PHE A 86 3.65 0.00 10.28
N VAL A 87 3.53 0.96 11.19
CA VAL A 87 2.34 1.79 11.35
C VAL A 87 2.76 3.26 11.33
N ARG A 88 2.06 4.08 10.54
CA ARG A 88 2.28 5.51 10.48
C ARG A 88 0.97 6.27 10.53
N MET A 89 0.90 7.22 11.44
CA MET A 89 -0.23 8.15 11.54
C MET A 89 0.08 9.44 10.77
N THR A 90 -0.89 9.89 9.98
CA THR A 90 -0.82 11.14 9.23
C THR A 90 -2.13 11.91 9.35
N ALA A 91 -2.12 13.18 8.97
CA ALA A 91 -3.36 13.91 8.80
C ALA A 91 -4.23 13.26 7.72
N ALA A 92 -5.54 13.17 7.91
CA ALA A 92 -6.46 12.56 6.94
C ALA A 92 -6.40 13.20 5.54
N ARG A 93 -5.92 14.44 5.43
CA ARG A 93 -5.68 15.15 4.16
C ARG A 93 -4.45 14.67 3.41
N GLU A 94 -3.51 13.99 4.08
CA GLU A 94 -2.29 13.51 3.44
C GLU A 94 -2.61 12.40 2.44
N HIS A 95 -1.94 12.42 1.30
CA HIS A 95 -2.12 11.42 0.26
C HIS A 95 -1.45 10.09 0.64
N ASP A 96 -2.14 8.97 0.44
CA ASP A 96 -1.66 7.61 0.74
C ASP A 96 -0.31 7.31 0.08
N ARG A 97 -0.08 7.83 -1.13
CA ARG A 97 1.17 7.67 -1.88
C ARG A 97 2.42 8.11 -1.11
N ASN A 98 2.29 9.10 -0.20
CA ASN A 98 3.44 9.60 0.57
C ASN A 98 3.98 8.57 1.55
N PHE A 99 3.15 7.61 1.96
CA PHE A 99 3.55 6.50 2.80
C PHE A 99 4.60 5.61 2.14
N LEU A 100 4.46 5.34 0.84
CA LEU A 100 5.36 4.45 0.11
C LEU A 100 6.83 4.92 0.11
N TYR A 101 7.06 6.23 0.18
CA TYR A 101 8.42 6.78 0.24
C TYR A 101 9.13 6.55 1.58
N LYS A 102 8.39 6.12 2.60
CA LYS A 102 8.91 5.88 3.95
C LYS A 102 9.20 4.42 4.23
N LEU A 103 8.86 3.55 3.29
CA LEU A 103 9.10 2.13 3.42
C LEU A 103 10.54 1.81 3.04
N ASP A 104 11.25 1.15 3.95
CA ASP A 104 12.51 0.49 3.70
C ASP A 104 12.26 -1.02 3.66
N LEU A 105 12.50 -1.62 2.52
CA LEU A 105 12.10 -2.99 2.24
C LEU A 105 13.30 -3.78 1.72
N PRO A 106 13.52 -4.97 2.23
CA PRO A 106 14.58 -5.84 1.72
C PRO A 106 14.25 -6.29 0.28
N ALA A 107 15.29 -6.58 -0.49
CA ALA A 107 15.13 -7.16 -1.82
C ALA A 107 14.32 -8.47 -1.75
N ASN A 108 13.61 -8.77 -2.83
CA ASN A 108 12.68 -9.90 -2.95
C ASN A 108 11.44 -9.81 -2.05
N SER A 109 11.12 -8.64 -1.51
CA SER A 109 9.81 -8.37 -0.91
C SER A 109 8.72 -8.30 -1.96
N TRP A 110 7.54 -8.75 -1.57
CA TRP A 110 6.30 -8.62 -2.35
C TRP A 110 5.33 -7.70 -1.63
N LEU A 111 4.74 -6.77 -2.36
CA LEU A 111 3.80 -5.79 -1.84
C LEU A 111 2.45 -5.91 -2.52
N VAL A 112 1.38 -5.83 -1.74
CA VAL A 112 0.01 -5.73 -2.24
C VAL A 112 -0.61 -4.47 -1.65
N PHE A 113 -1.17 -3.60 -2.50
CA PHE A 113 -1.78 -2.34 -2.06
C PHE A 113 -2.82 -1.82 -3.05
N ASP A 114 -3.67 -0.92 -2.59
CA ASP A 114 -4.72 -0.29 -3.39
C ASP A 114 -4.15 0.75 -4.39
N LYS A 115 -4.90 1.01 -5.45
CA LYS A 115 -4.57 2.01 -6.49
C LYS A 115 -4.36 3.43 -5.98
N ALA A 116 -4.83 3.76 -4.77
CA ALA A 116 -4.61 5.06 -4.14
C ALA A 116 -3.13 5.33 -3.85
N TYR A 117 -2.36 4.27 -3.65
CA TYR A 117 -0.92 4.31 -3.41
C TYR A 117 -0.08 4.43 -4.69
N ASN A 118 -0.64 4.30 -5.89
CA ASN A 118 0.14 4.22 -7.13
C ASN A 118 1.01 5.44 -7.37
N VAL A 119 2.33 5.22 -7.39
CA VAL A 119 3.39 6.19 -7.72
C VAL A 119 4.41 5.52 -8.64
N TYR A 120 4.35 5.80 -9.92
CA TYR A 120 5.18 5.12 -10.92
C TYR A 120 6.69 5.29 -10.70
N ARG A 121 7.12 6.46 -10.22
CA ARG A 121 8.52 6.70 -9.85
C ARG A 121 9.01 5.78 -8.74
N GLN A 122 8.15 5.47 -7.75
CA GLN A 122 8.49 4.52 -6.69
C GLN A 122 8.53 3.08 -7.22
N PHE A 123 7.67 2.76 -8.17
CA PHE A 123 7.65 1.45 -8.83
C PHE A 123 8.95 1.17 -9.59
N SER A 124 9.48 2.16 -10.32
CA SER A 124 10.78 2.04 -10.99
C SER A 124 11.92 1.77 -10.00
N LYS A 125 11.94 2.49 -8.87
CA LYS A 125 12.92 2.24 -7.81
C LYS A 125 12.82 0.83 -7.26
N TRP A 126 11.61 0.38 -6.93
CA TRP A 126 11.38 -0.96 -6.41
C TRP A 126 11.77 -2.05 -7.40
N THR A 127 11.47 -1.87 -8.67
CA THR A 127 11.89 -2.81 -9.72
C THR A 127 13.41 -2.94 -9.76
N ALA A 128 14.15 -1.83 -9.67
CA ALA A 128 15.61 -1.83 -9.62
C ALA A 128 16.15 -2.52 -8.35
N GLN A 129 15.42 -2.45 -7.24
CA GLN A 129 15.75 -3.09 -5.96
C GLN A 129 15.26 -4.54 -5.85
N ARG A 130 14.69 -5.12 -6.91
CA ARG A 130 14.06 -6.45 -6.90
C ARG A 130 12.91 -6.55 -5.88
N ILE A 131 12.14 -5.49 -5.71
CA ILE A 131 10.92 -5.48 -4.91
C ILE A 131 9.75 -5.60 -5.88
N TRP A 132 8.90 -6.58 -5.65
CA TRP A 132 7.75 -6.90 -6.48
C TRP A 132 6.48 -6.29 -5.90
N PHE A 133 5.53 -5.95 -6.74
CA PHE A 133 4.27 -5.37 -6.26
C PHE A 133 3.08 -5.80 -7.12
N VAL A 134 1.93 -5.86 -6.46
CA VAL A 134 0.63 -6.12 -7.08
C VAL A 134 -0.31 -4.99 -6.65
N THR A 135 -0.88 -4.31 -7.62
CA THR A 135 -1.85 -3.24 -7.39
C THR A 135 -2.82 -3.14 -8.54
N ARG A 136 -3.96 -2.51 -8.32
CA ARG A 136 -4.88 -2.15 -9.40
C ARG A 136 -4.39 -0.90 -10.12
N MET A 137 -4.53 -0.85 -11.42
CA MET A 137 -4.29 0.36 -12.19
C MET A 137 -5.36 1.42 -11.89
N LYS A 138 -4.99 2.69 -11.96
CA LYS A 138 -5.96 3.80 -11.91
C LYS A 138 -6.78 3.81 -13.20
N ASP A 139 -8.05 4.18 -13.11
CA ASP A 139 -8.96 4.16 -14.25
C ASP A 139 -8.54 5.13 -15.36
N ASN A 140 -7.83 6.21 -14.98
CA ASN A 140 -7.27 7.21 -15.90
C ASN A 140 -5.78 6.97 -16.23
N ALA A 141 -5.25 5.78 -15.98
CA ALA A 141 -3.86 5.47 -16.30
C ALA A 141 -3.67 5.37 -17.82
N VAL A 142 -2.66 6.06 -18.33
CA VAL A 142 -2.23 5.97 -19.72
C VAL A 142 -1.18 4.87 -19.84
N PHE A 143 -1.45 3.86 -20.65
CA PHE A 143 -0.52 2.76 -20.87
C PHE A 143 -0.56 2.28 -22.32
N HIS A 144 0.50 1.60 -22.76
CA HIS A 144 0.58 0.94 -24.05
C HIS A 144 0.87 -0.54 -23.87
N VAL A 145 0.08 -1.39 -24.53
CA VAL A 145 0.34 -2.83 -24.55
C VAL A 145 1.51 -3.11 -25.47
N THR A 146 2.55 -3.73 -24.93
CA THR A 146 3.75 -4.11 -25.69
C THR A 146 3.72 -5.56 -26.14
N LYS A 147 3.07 -6.44 -25.36
CA LYS A 147 2.92 -7.87 -25.72
C LYS A 147 1.70 -8.46 -25.01
N VAL A 148 0.91 -9.23 -25.73
CA VAL A 148 -0.18 -10.03 -25.15
C VAL A 148 0.35 -11.45 -24.90
N LEU A 149 0.21 -11.93 -23.66
CA LEU A 149 0.62 -13.27 -23.24
C LEU A 149 -0.57 -14.22 -23.22
N VAL A 150 -1.69 -13.78 -22.68
CA VAL A 150 -2.94 -14.52 -22.59
C VAL A 150 -4.09 -13.58 -22.96
N ASP A 151 -4.98 -14.05 -23.82
CA ASP A 151 -6.27 -13.40 -24.06
C ASP A 151 -7.36 -14.48 -24.18
N ARG A 152 -8.19 -14.55 -23.16
CA ARG A 152 -9.35 -15.46 -23.07
C ARG A 152 -10.67 -14.70 -23.00
N THR A 153 -10.67 -13.41 -23.25
CA THR A 153 -11.86 -12.56 -23.09
C THR A 153 -13.01 -12.96 -24.01
N LYS A 154 -12.71 -13.57 -25.15
CA LYS A 154 -13.69 -14.07 -26.12
C LYS A 154 -14.16 -15.49 -25.83
N LYS A 155 -13.55 -16.22 -24.90
CA LYS A 155 -13.94 -17.60 -24.58
C LYS A 155 -15.14 -17.62 -23.64
N LYS A 156 -16.25 -18.20 -24.08
CA LYS A 156 -17.43 -18.43 -23.25
C LYS A 156 -17.03 -19.30 -22.05
N ASN A 157 -17.38 -18.90 -20.83
CA ASN A 157 -17.05 -19.60 -19.59
C ASN A 157 -15.55 -19.69 -19.25
N ALA A 158 -14.71 -18.77 -19.72
CA ALA A 158 -13.31 -18.71 -19.27
C ALA A 158 -13.21 -18.42 -17.76
N LYS A 159 -12.42 -19.23 -17.06
CA LYS A 159 -12.15 -19.08 -15.61
C LYS A 159 -10.70 -18.65 -15.39
N GLY A 160 -10.44 -18.02 -14.25
CA GLY A 160 -9.09 -17.59 -13.85
C GLY A 160 -8.64 -16.32 -14.58
N VAL A 161 -7.36 -16.28 -14.99
CA VAL A 161 -6.77 -15.13 -15.69
C VAL A 161 -7.37 -15.00 -17.09
N LEU A 162 -8.16 -13.95 -17.31
CA LEU A 162 -8.80 -13.67 -18.59
C LEU A 162 -7.85 -13.02 -19.57
N LYS A 163 -7.00 -12.12 -19.10
CA LYS A 163 -6.05 -11.39 -19.93
C LYS A 163 -4.75 -11.17 -19.18
N GLU A 164 -3.64 -11.41 -19.87
CA GLU A 164 -2.30 -11.17 -19.36
C GLU A 164 -1.46 -10.52 -20.46
N GLN A 165 -0.78 -9.44 -20.11
CA GLN A 165 -0.04 -8.66 -21.10
C GLN A 165 1.10 -7.86 -20.45
N TYR A 166 2.15 -7.62 -21.23
CA TYR A 166 3.14 -6.61 -20.87
C TYR A 166 2.65 -5.23 -21.31
N ILE A 167 2.80 -4.28 -20.43
CA ILE A 167 2.44 -2.88 -20.70
C ILE A 167 3.62 -1.96 -20.41
N THR A 168 3.65 -0.83 -21.08
CA THR A 168 4.46 0.32 -20.70
C THR A 168 3.53 1.39 -20.18
N ILE A 169 3.80 1.91 -18.98
CA ILE A 169 2.98 2.94 -18.35
C ILE A 169 3.75 4.25 -18.29
N GLY A 170 3.08 5.37 -18.51
CA GLY A 170 3.64 6.71 -18.48
C GLY A 170 3.08 7.61 -19.59
N VAL A 171 3.23 8.91 -19.44
CA VAL A 171 2.78 9.90 -20.43
C VAL A 171 3.87 10.09 -21.48
N LYS A 172 3.50 10.02 -22.77
CA LYS A 172 4.39 10.33 -23.88
C LYS A 172 4.73 11.83 -23.82
N GLY A 173 6.01 12.18 -23.62
CA GLY A 173 6.49 13.57 -23.75
C GLY A 173 6.70 14.37 -22.45
N GLY A 174 6.43 13.80 -21.28
CA GLY A 174 6.84 14.42 -20.01
C GLY A 174 8.32 14.18 -19.72
N ALA A 175 9.03 15.16 -19.17
CA ALA A 175 10.44 15.05 -18.78
C ALA A 175 10.74 13.96 -17.76
N GLU A 176 9.71 13.34 -17.17
CA GLU A 176 9.75 12.24 -16.21
C GLU A 176 8.91 11.01 -16.65
N ALA A 177 8.74 10.79 -17.94
CA ALA A 177 8.06 9.60 -18.44
C ALA A 177 8.95 8.37 -18.21
N GLU A 178 8.98 7.89 -17.00
CA GLU A 178 9.56 6.59 -16.67
C GLU A 178 8.74 5.51 -17.37
N ARG A 179 9.30 4.95 -18.42
CA ARG A 179 8.71 3.80 -19.13
C ARG A 179 8.90 2.54 -18.27
N LEU A 180 7.96 2.33 -17.37
CA LEU A 180 7.96 1.15 -16.53
C LEU A 180 7.30 -0.01 -17.28
N LYS A 181 7.99 -1.12 -17.44
CA LYS A 181 7.43 -2.36 -17.97
C LYS A 181 6.76 -3.12 -16.84
N LEU A 182 5.46 -3.39 -16.98
CA LEU A 182 4.65 -4.13 -16.01
C LEU A 182 4.00 -5.35 -16.69
N ARG A 183 3.67 -6.33 -15.85
CA ARG A 183 2.92 -7.52 -16.23
C ARG A 183 1.58 -7.57 -15.53
#